data_59d977906dfe694be7b024caae40a30e
#
_entry.id   59d977906dfe694be7b024caae40a30e
#
_cell.length_a   1.000
_cell.length_b   1.000
_cell.length_c   1.000
_cell.angle_alpha   90.00
_cell.angle_beta   90.00
_cell.angle_gamma   90.00
#
_symmetry.space_group_name_H-M   'P 1'
#
loop_
_entity.id
_entity.type
_entity.pdbx_description
1 polymer ?
#
loop_
_entity_poly.entity_id
_entity_poly.type
_entity_poly.pdbx_seq_one_letter_code
_entity_poly.pdbx_strand_id
1 'polypeptide(L)'
;STLCRTINRLETIDSGEIRIDGTALPEEGKKLALLRSQVGMVFQSFNLFSHKTILDNVTIAPIDVLGKSKKEARAEAMDLLKRVGVDSQASKVPAQLSGGQQQRVAIARALAMHPKAILFDEPTSALDPEMIGEVLDVMTSLAKDGMTMVIVTHEMNFARRVADRIIFMDGGSILEENTPDEFFSHPQTKRAQDFLNSIQAH
;
A
#
# COMPACT_ATOMS: atom_id res chain seq x y z
N SER A 1 1.46 -10.69 4.50
CA SER A 1 2.39 -10.38 3.37
C SER A 1 2.19 -11.31 2.16
N THR A 2 2.25 -12.65 2.31
CA THR A 2 2.19 -13.59 1.16
C THR A 2 0.93 -13.41 0.31
N LEU A 3 -0.26 -13.40 0.92
CA LEU A 3 -1.52 -13.16 0.19
C LEU A 3 -1.49 -11.83 -0.57
N CYS A 4 -0.99 -10.76 0.03
CA CYS A 4 -0.89 -9.47 -0.62
C CYS A 4 0.02 -9.52 -1.86
N ARG A 5 1.13 -10.26 -1.79
CA ARG A 5 2.08 -10.44 -2.90
C ARG A 5 1.56 -11.37 -4.00
N THR A 6 0.63 -12.27 -3.71
CA THR A 6 0.00 -13.08 -4.78
C THR A 6 -0.93 -12.25 -5.65
N ILE A 7 -1.56 -11.19 -5.12
CA ILE A 7 -2.50 -10.35 -5.87
C ILE A 7 -1.84 -9.67 -7.08
N ASN A 8 -0.55 -9.31 -6.99
CA ASN A 8 0.19 -8.74 -8.11
C ASN A 8 1.20 -9.71 -8.74
N ARG A 9 1.10 -11.01 -8.42
CA ARG A 9 1.96 -12.08 -8.94
C ARG A 9 3.44 -11.93 -8.58
N LEU A 10 3.77 -11.29 -7.47
CA LEU A 10 5.12 -11.36 -6.89
C LEU A 10 5.39 -12.72 -6.24
N GLU A 11 4.33 -13.37 -5.78
CA GLU A 11 4.32 -14.77 -5.34
C GLU A 11 3.32 -15.55 -6.21
N THR A 12 3.61 -16.82 -6.46
CA THR A 12 2.72 -17.72 -7.19
C THR A 12 1.67 -18.32 -6.27
N ILE A 13 0.54 -18.73 -6.86
CA ILE A 13 -0.48 -19.53 -6.18
C ILE A 13 -0.36 -20.99 -6.66
N ASP A 14 -0.60 -21.94 -5.77
CA ASP A 14 -0.58 -23.37 -6.10
C ASP A 14 -1.87 -23.81 -6.80
N SER A 15 -2.99 -23.21 -6.45
CA SER A 15 -4.30 -23.50 -7.03
C SER A 15 -5.27 -22.33 -6.86
N GLY A 16 -6.39 -22.39 -7.57
CA GLY A 16 -7.39 -21.32 -7.56
C GLY A 16 -7.14 -20.24 -8.61
N GLU A 17 -7.80 -19.11 -8.46
CA GLU A 17 -7.74 -18.00 -9.42
C GLU A 17 -7.80 -16.66 -8.67
N ILE A 18 -7.02 -15.69 -9.14
CA ILE A 18 -7.11 -14.30 -8.69
C ILE A 18 -7.68 -13.49 -9.85
N ARG A 19 -8.69 -12.69 -9.57
CA ARG A 19 -9.30 -11.76 -10.53
C ARG A 19 -9.16 -10.33 -10.04
N ILE A 20 -8.77 -9.43 -10.95
CA ILE A 20 -8.73 -8.01 -10.70
C ILE A 20 -9.68 -7.36 -11.71
N ASP A 21 -10.68 -6.65 -11.21
CA ASP A 21 -11.71 -6.01 -12.05
C ASP A 21 -12.35 -7.02 -13.04
N GLY A 22 -12.67 -8.22 -12.53
CA GLY A 22 -13.26 -9.33 -13.31
C GLY A 22 -12.31 -10.06 -14.26
N THR A 23 -11.08 -9.56 -14.42
CA THR A 23 -10.07 -10.17 -15.30
C THR A 23 -9.16 -11.10 -14.51
N ALA A 24 -9.01 -12.36 -14.98
CA ALA A 24 -8.08 -13.32 -14.40
C ALA A 24 -6.64 -12.81 -14.48
N LEU A 25 -5.90 -12.98 -13.39
CA LEU A 25 -4.50 -12.57 -13.28
C LEU A 25 -3.64 -13.43 -14.25
N PRO A 26 -2.99 -12.81 -15.27
CA PRO A 26 -2.14 -13.54 -16.19
C PRO A 26 -0.92 -14.14 -15.49
N GLU A 27 -0.40 -15.25 -16.00
CA GLU A 27 0.80 -15.87 -15.41
C GLU A 27 2.07 -15.07 -15.69
N GLU A 28 2.23 -14.56 -16.91
CA GLU A 28 3.44 -13.84 -17.31
C GLU A 28 3.22 -12.92 -18.53
N GLY A 29 4.28 -12.24 -18.93
CA GLY A 29 4.35 -11.48 -20.17
C GLY A 29 3.72 -10.08 -20.10
N LYS A 30 3.44 -9.50 -21.27
CA LYS A 30 2.97 -8.11 -21.41
C LYS A 30 1.63 -7.86 -20.71
N LYS A 31 0.74 -8.86 -20.66
CA LYS A 31 -0.57 -8.76 -19.99
C LYS A 31 -0.40 -8.61 -18.48
N LEU A 32 0.54 -9.37 -17.89
CA LEU A 32 0.85 -9.24 -16.46
C LEU A 32 1.51 -7.88 -16.16
N ALA A 33 2.43 -7.41 -17.01
CA ALA A 33 3.04 -6.09 -16.85
C ALA A 33 1.99 -4.97 -16.90
N LEU A 34 1.03 -5.05 -17.82
CA LEU A 34 -0.07 -4.11 -17.91
C LEU A 34 -0.95 -4.14 -16.66
N LEU A 35 -1.28 -5.33 -16.16
CA LEU A 35 -2.08 -5.47 -14.94
C LEU A 35 -1.34 -4.93 -13.72
N ARG A 36 -0.04 -5.21 -13.57
CA ARG A 36 0.81 -4.63 -12.52
C ARG A 36 0.87 -3.10 -12.56
N SER A 37 0.79 -2.49 -13.74
CA SER A 37 0.73 -1.03 -13.84
C SER A 37 -0.58 -0.45 -13.28
N GLN A 38 -1.65 -1.26 -13.17
CA GLN A 38 -2.96 -0.87 -12.63
C GLN A 38 -3.11 -1.17 -11.14
N VAL A 39 -2.17 -1.90 -10.53
CA VAL A 39 -2.20 -2.25 -9.10
C VAL A 39 -0.89 -1.79 -8.48
N GLY A 40 -0.96 -0.70 -7.75
CA GLY A 40 0.18 -0.17 -7.00
C GLY A 40 0.55 -1.10 -5.84
N MET A 41 1.82 -1.10 -5.45
CA MET A 41 2.26 -1.78 -4.23
C MET A 41 3.23 -0.93 -3.43
N VAL A 42 2.96 -0.84 -2.14
CA VAL A 42 3.77 -0.14 -1.15
C VAL A 42 4.27 -1.18 -0.15
N PHE A 43 5.58 -1.31 -0.04
CA PHE A 43 6.27 -2.31 0.77
C PHE A 43 6.67 -1.76 2.14
N GLN A 44 6.89 -2.64 3.09
CA GLN A 44 7.47 -2.34 4.40
C GLN A 44 8.83 -1.61 4.30
N SER A 45 9.69 -2.01 3.36
CA SER A 45 11.05 -1.50 3.20
C SER A 45 11.18 -0.35 2.19
N PHE A 46 10.11 0.39 1.89
CA PHE A 46 10.05 1.55 0.98
C PHE A 46 10.43 1.23 -0.47
N ASN A 47 11.50 0.48 -0.71
CA ASN A 47 12.05 0.05 -2.02
C ASN A 47 12.29 1.21 -2.99
N LEU A 48 12.76 2.34 -2.50
CA LEU A 48 13.15 3.47 -3.33
C LEU A 48 14.50 3.22 -4.01
N PHE A 49 14.66 3.73 -5.22
CA PHE A 49 15.95 3.71 -5.92
C PHE A 49 16.93 4.66 -5.22
N SER A 50 17.89 4.11 -4.49
CA SER A 50 18.81 4.85 -3.62
C SER A 50 19.68 5.89 -4.33
N HIS A 51 19.99 5.64 -5.62
CA HIS A 51 20.83 6.49 -6.48
C HIS A 51 20.02 7.54 -7.28
N LYS A 52 18.70 7.58 -7.13
CA LYS A 52 17.78 8.51 -7.79
C LYS A 52 17.29 9.56 -6.81
N THR A 53 17.01 10.76 -7.33
CA THR A 53 16.30 11.77 -6.53
C THR A 53 14.90 11.31 -6.17
N ILE A 54 14.28 11.94 -5.19
CA ILE A 54 12.89 11.68 -4.81
C ILE A 54 11.96 11.94 -6.00
N LEU A 55 12.16 13.03 -6.71
CA LEU A 55 11.40 13.34 -7.91
C LEU A 55 11.57 12.26 -9.00
N ASP A 56 12.81 11.81 -9.23
CA ASP A 56 13.08 10.77 -10.25
C ASP A 56 12.48 9.41 -9.83
N ASN A 57 12.44 9.08 -8.52
CA ASN A 57 11.76 7.89 -8.02
C ASN A 57 10.26 7.87 -8.39
N VAL A 58 9.61 9.02 -8.39
CA VAL A 58 8.19 9.13 -8.72
C VAL A 58 7.94 9.22 -10.22
N THR A 59 8.87 9.79 -11.00
CA THR A 59 8.67 10.03 -12.44
C THR A 59 9.09 8.89 -13.36
N ILE A 60 9.98 7.99 -12.92
CA ILE A 60 10.58 6.96 -13.78
C ILE A 60 9.51 6.05 -14.42
N ALA A 61 8.58 5.52 -13.63
CA ALA A 61 7.55 4.63 -14.14
C ALA A 61 6.53 5.33 -15.06
N PRO A 62 6.00 6.52 -14.76
CA PRO A 62 5.20 7.29 -15.70
C PRO A 62 5.87 7.56 -17.04
N ILE A 63 7.18 7.84 -17.05
CA ILE A 63 7.92 8.07 -18.29
C ILE A 63 8.14 6.76 -19.05
N ASP A 64 8.68 5.74 -18.39
CA ASP A 64 9.18 4.54 -19.07
C ASP A 64 8.05 3.55 -19.39
N VAL A 65 6.96 3.52 -18.60
CA VAL A 65 5.86 2.56 -18.75
C VAL A 65 4.64 3.21 -19.40
N LEU A 66 4.26 4.42 -18.98
CA LEU A 66 3.07 5.12 -19.52
C LEU A 66 3.41 6.01 -20.73
N GLY A 67 4.71 6.20 -21.05
CA GLY A 67 5.14 7.03 -22.18
C GLY A 67 4.90 8.53 -21.99
N LYS A 68 4.71 9.01 -20.76
CA LYS A 68 4.51 10.43 -20.47
C LYS A 68 5.77 11.23 -20.82
N SER A 69 5.59 12.47 -21.25
CA SER A 69 6.72 13.38 -21.40
C SER A 69 7.36 13.68 -20.04
N LYS A 70 8.67 13.95 -20.04
CA LYS A 70 9.38 14.33 -18.79
C LYS A 70 8.74 15.54 -18.11
N LYS A 71 8.23 16.50 -18.88
CA LYS A 71 7.60 17.71 -18.34
C LYS A 71 6.30 17.37 -17.60
N GLU A 72 5.43 16.59 -18.22
CA GLU A 72 4.16 16.17 -17.62
C GLU A 72 4.39 15.29 -16.38
N ALA A 73 5.27 14.27 -16.49
CA ALA A 73 5.58 13.40 -15.37
C ALA A 73 6.15 14.15 -14.16
N ARG A 74 7.02 15.17 -14.39
CA ARG A 74 7.57 15.98 -13.30
C ARG A 74 6.54 16.89 -12.65
N ALA A 75 5.66 17.51 -13.43
CA ALA A 75 4.60 18.35 -12.87
C ALA A 75 3.66 17.52 -11.97
N GLU A 76 3.18 16.40 -12.48
CA GLU A 76 2.32 15.50 -11.73
C GLU A 76 2.99 14.89 -10.50
N ALA A 77 4.26 14.49 -10.62
CA ALA A 77 5.04 13.97 -9.49
C ALA A 77 5.17 15.04 -8.37
N MET A 78 5.37 16.30 -8.72
CA MET A 78 5.41 17.40 -7.72
C MET A 78 4.06 17.56 -7.01
N ASP A 79 2.94 17.47 -7.73
CA ASP A 79 1.61 17.52 -7.12
C ASP A 79 1.39 16.34 -6.17
N LEU A 80 1.81 15.13 -6.55
CA LEU A 80 1.73 13.96 -5.70
C LEU A 80 2.64 14.06 -4.47
N LEU A 81 3.87 14.53 -4.63
CA LEU A 81 4.79 14.77 -3.51
C LEU A 81 4.22 15.81 -2.54
N LYS A 82 3.59 16.88 -3.05
CA LYS A 82 2.88 17.86 -2.24
C LYS A 82 1.68 17.24 -1.50
N ARG A 83 0.89 16.41 -2.19
CA ARG A 83 -0.23 15.68 -1.59
C ARG A 83 0.18 14.83 -0.39
N VAL A 84 1.35 14.21 -0.45
CA VAL A 84 1.90 13.40 0.65
C VAL A 84 2.85 14.20 1.58
N GLY A 85 2.98 15.52 1.39
CA GLY A 85 3.72 16.44 2.27
C GLY A 85 5.24 16.27 2.25
N VAL A 86 5.84 15.94 1.08
CA VAL A 86 7.30 15.78 0.94
C VAL A 86 7.87 16.48 -0.31
N ASP A 87 7.16 17.41 -0.89
CA ASP A 87 7.56 18.14 -2.09
C ASP A 87 8.87 18.93 -1.89
N SER A 88 9.11 19.47 -0.69
CA SER A 88 10.37 20.13 -0.34
C SER A 88 11.59 19.21 -0.39
N GLN A 89 11.39 17.89 -0.45
CA GLN A 89 12.44 16.86 -0.51
C GLN A 89 12.74 16.40 -1.95
N ALA A 90 12.07 16.92 -2.97
CA ALA A 90 12.07 16.44 -4.35
C ALA A 90 13.47 16.25 -4.96
N SER A 91 14.43 17.12 -4.62
CA SER A 91 15.82 17.10 -5.12
C SER A 91 16.77 16.20 -4.33
N LYS A 92 16.35 15.70 -3.17
CA LYS A 92 17.16 14.85 -2.31
C LYS A 92 17.15 13.39 -2.79
N VAL A 93 18.04 12.57 -2.23
CA VAL A 93 18.06 11.10 -2.40
C VAL A 93 17.48 10.43 -1.15
N PRO A 94 17.00 9.17 -1.25
CA PRO A 94 16.32 8.49 -0.13
C PRO A 94 17.11 8.50 1.19
N ALA A 95 18.41 8.34 1.16
CA ALA A 95 19.26 8.33 2.36
C ALA A 95 19.23 9.65 3.17
N GLN A 96 18.70 10.73 2.60
CA GLN A 96 18.58 12.03 3.26
C GLN A 96 17.19 12.26 3.89
N LEU A 97 16.30 11.25 3.80
CA LEU A 97 14.93 11.32 4.29
C LEU A 97 14.73 10.42 5.51
N SER A 98 13.82 10.82 6.41
CA SER A 98 13.34 9.92 7.47
C SER A 98 12.55 8.74 6.89
N GLY A 99 12.38 7.66 7.66
CA GLY A 99 11.58 6.49 7.25
C GLY A 99 10.16 6.87 6.82
N GLY A 100 9.48 7.69 7.62
CA GLY A 100 8.13 8.17 7.30
C GLY A 100 8.07 9.01 6.01
N GLN A 101 9.09 9.84 5.74
CA GLN A 101 9.21 10.57 4.48
C GLN A 101 9.43 9.62 3.31
N GLN A 102 10.31 8.61 3.46
CA GLN A 102 10.56 7.61 2.42
C GLN A 102 9.29 6.81 2.11
N GLN A 103 8.50 6.44 3.12
CA GLN A 103 7.25 5.73 2.93
C GLN A 103 6.21 6.58 2.19
N ARG A 104 6.11 7.86 2.52
CA ARG A 104 5.22 8.78 1.80
C ARG A 104 5.65 8.97 0.34
N VAL A 105 6.95 8.98 0.05
CA VAL A 105 7.45 8.94 -1.33
C VAL A 105 7.07 7.64 -2.04
N ALA A 106 7.16 6.48 -1.37
CA ALA A 106 6.74 5.19 -1.93
C ALA A 106 5.24 5.18 -2.28
N ILE A 107 4.41 5.82 -1.46
CA ILE A 107 2.98 6.03 -1.75
C ILE A 107 2.80 6.93 -2.98
N ALA A 108 3.49 8.08 -3.04
CA ALA A 108 3.43 8.98 -4.20
C ALA A 108 3.86 8.29 -5.49
N ARG A 109 4.92 7.47 -5.44
CA ARG A 109 5.38 6.66 -6.57
C ARG A 109 4.32 5.66 -7.04
N ALA A 110 3.62 4.99 -6.13
CA ALA A 110 2.53 4.09 -6.48
C ALA A 110 1.37 4.85 -7.14
N LEU A 111 0.99 6.00 -6.62
CA LEU A 111 -0.07 6.86 -7.14
C LEU A 111 0.23 7.41 -8.55
N ALA A 112 1.51 7.66 -8.87
CA ALA A 112 1.93 8.23 -10.16
C ALA A 112 1.59 7.33 -11.36
N MET A 113 1.32 6.06 -11.14
CA MET A 113 0.85 5.11 -12.14
C MET A 113 -0.66 5.13 -12.37
N HIS A 114 -1.43 5.96 -11.65
CA HIS A 114 -2.90 5.99 -11.65
C HIS A 114 -3.52 4.61 -11.43
N PRO A 115 -3.14 3.91 -10.36
CA PRO A 115 -3.60 2.55 -10.13
C PRO A 115 -5.09 2.51 -9.80
N LYS A 116 -5.76 1.41 -10.15
CA LYS A 116 -7.13 1.11 -9.74
C LYS A 116 -7.21 0.67 -8.27
N ALA A 117 -6.14 0.07 -7.77
CA ALA A 117 -6.00 -0.35 -6.38
C ALA A 117 -4.55 -0.25 -5.91
N ILE A 118 -4.35 -0.08 -4.61
CA ILE A 118 -3.02 -0.09 -3.99
C ILE A 118 -2.98 -1.17 -2.91
N LEU A 119 -1.93 -2.00 -2.97
CA LEU A 119 -1.61 -3.01 -1.97
C LEU A 119 -0.60 -2.42 -0.99
N PHE A 120 -0.89 -2.47 0.29
CA PHE A 120 0.02 -2.06 1.36
C PHE A 120 0.44 -3.29 2.17
N ASP A 121 1.73 -3.60 2.15
CA ASP A 121 2.32 -4.72 2.90
C ASP A 121 3.05 -4.17 4.13
N GLU A 122 2.34 -4.07 5.24
CA GLU A 122 2.83 -3.55 6.53
C GLU A 122 3.52 -2.18 6.43
N PRO A 123 2.85 -1.13 5.94
CA PRO A 123 3.47 0.14 5.56
C PRO A 123 4.10 0.92 6.71
N THR A 124 3.83 0.57 7.96
CA THR A 124 4.30 1.28 9.15
C THR A 124 5.29 0.49 10.00
N SER A 125 5.46 -0.83 9.76
CA SER A 125 6.22 -1.71 10.65
C SER A 125 7.74 -1.45 10.68
N ALA A 126 8.28 -0.73 9.68
CA ALA A 126 9.68 -0.29 9.66
C ALA A 126 9.88 1.17 10.13
N LEU A 127 8.86 1.78 10.73
CA LEU A 127 8.87 3.18 11.13
C LEU A 127 8.97 3.34 12.65
N ASP A 128 9.63 4.42 13.07
CA ASP A 128 9.56 4.87 14.46
C ASP A 128 8.13 5.35 14.79
N PRO A 129 7.65 5.16 16.02
CA PRO A 129 6.28 5.52 16.43
C PRO A 129 5.87 6.96 16.09
N GLU A 130 6.81 7.90 16.18
CA GLU A 130 6.57 9.32 15.87
C GLU A 130 6.23 9.58 14.39
N MET A 131 6.65 8.68 13.49
CA MET A 131 6.47 8.82 12.05
C MET A 131 5.23 8.10 11.51
N ILE A 132 4.65 7.18 12.29
CA ILE A 132 3.51 6.36 11.87
C ILE A 132 2.29 7.24 11.54
N GLY A 133 2.00 8.23 12.38
CA GLY A 133 0.84 9.10 12.22
C GLY A 133 0.76 9.77 10.85
N GLU A 134 1.84 10.35 10.38
CA GLU A 134 1.89 11.05 9.08
C GLU A 134 1.60 10.12 7.88
N VAL A 135 2.06 8.86 7.95
CA VAL A 135 1.80 7.87 6.92
C VAL A 135 0.34 7.42 6.94
N LEU A 136 -0.20 7.16 8.13
CA LEU A 136 -1.61 6.79 8.31
C LEU A 136 -2.57 7.90 7.90
N ASP A 137 -2.20 9.16 8.08
CA ASP A 137 -3.01 10.32 7.64
C ASP A 137 -3.09 10.39 6.12
N VAL A 138 -1.97 10.15 5.42
CA VAL A 138 -1.97 10.03 3.96
C VAL A 138 -2.88 8.89 3.51
N MET A 139 -2.76 7.70 4.11
CA MET A 139 -3.61 6.55 3.75
C MET A 139 -5.09 6.82 4.05
N THR A 140 -5.39 7.50 5.16
CA THR A 140 -6.77 7.93 5.50
C THR A 140 -7.34 8.88 4.43
N SER A 141 -6.52 9.81 3.94
CA SER A 141 -6.93 10.71 2.84
C SER A 141 -7.23 9.92 1.56
N LEU A 142 -6.40 8.92 1.21
CA LEU A 142 -6.63 8.08 0.04
C LEU A 142 -7.95 7.28 0.14
N ALA A 143 -8.26 6.75 1.32
CA ALA A 143 -9.53 6.06 1.57
C ALA A 143 -10.74 6.99 1.37
N LYS A 144 -10.68 8.21 1.91
CA LYS A 144 -11.73 9.22 1.74
C LYS A 144 -11.94 9.63 0.29
N ASP A 145 -10.88 9.61 -0.52
CA ASP A 145 -10.95 9.88 -1.95
C ASP A 145 -11.47 8.67 -2.77
N GLY A 146 -11.85 7.58 -2.11
CA GLY A 146 -12.41 6.38 -2.75
C GLY A 146 -11.36 5.46 -3.39
N MET A 147 -10.08 5.57 -3.02
CA MET A 147 -9.05 4.65 -3.50
C MET A 147 -9.28 3.24 -2.95
N THR A 148 -9.38 2.25 -3.83
CA THR A 148 -9.41 0.85 -3.41
C THR A 148 -8.06 0.44 -2.83
N MET A 149 -8.06 -0.07 -1.61
CA MET A 149 -6.84 -0.47 -0.91
C MET A 149 -7.00 -1.85 -0.28
N VAL A 150 -5.95 -2.67 -0.37
CA VAL A 150 -5.79 -3.89 0.43
C VAL A 150 -4.59 -3.65 1.35
N ILE A 151 -4.82 -3.68 2.65
CA ILE A 151 -3.83 -3.25 3.64
C ILE A 151 -3.56 -4.39 4.62
N VAL A 152 -2.32 -4.85 4.68
CA VAL A 152 -1.81 -5.70 5.77
C VAL A 152 -1.25 -4.76 6.84
N THR A 153 -1.80 -4.79 8.05
CA THR A 153 -1.42 -3.84 9.10
C THR A 153 -1.59 -4.42 10.50
N HIS A 154 -0.81 -3.90 11.43
CA HIS A 154 -0.97 -4.09 12.88
C HIS A 154 -1.60 -2.85 13.56
N GLU A 155 -1.92 -1.81 12.78
CA GLU A 155 -2.50 -0.57 13.28
C GLU A 155 -4.03 -0.70 13.44
N MET A 156 -4.48 -1.31 14.54
CA MET A 156 -5.89 -1.66 14.74
C MET A 156 -6.81 -0.45 14.81
N ASN A 157 -6.36 0.65 15.42
CA ASN A 157 -7.13 1.90 15.48
C ASN A 157 -7.32 2.52 14.09
N PHE A 158 -6.32 2.41 13.23
CA PHE A 158 -6.43 2.83 11.84
C PHE A 158 -7.39 1.92 11.07
N ALA A 159 -7.21 0.60 11.16
CA ALA A 159 -8.08 -0.37 10.50
C ALA A 159 -9.56 -0.15 10.87
N ARG A 160 -9.85 0.06 12.16
CA ARG A 160 -11.22 0.33 12.64
C ARG A 160 -11.85 1.58 12.02
N ARG A 161 -11.05 2.63 11.77
CA ARG A 161 -11.56 3.92 11.25
C ARG A 161 -11.71 3.97 9.75
N VAL A 162 -10.92 3.17 9.02
CA VAL A 162 -10.72 3.37 7.59
C VAL A 162 -11.21 2.18 6.75
N ALA A 163 -11.22 0.98 7.30
CA ALA A 163 -11.60 -0.20 6.55
C ALA A 163 -13.13 -0.29 6.36
N ASP A 164 -13.54 -0.73 5.18
CA ASP A 164 -14.92 -1.16 4.91
C ASP A 164 -15.12 -2.63 5.34
N ARG A 165 -14.02 -3.41 5.32
CA ARG A 165 -14.01 -4.84 5.59
C ARG A 165 -12.71 -5.27 6.27
N ILE A 166 -12.82 -6.11 7.28
CA ILE A 166 -11.69 -6.73 8.00
C ILE A 166 -11.65 -8.21 7.65
N ILE A 167 -10.47 -8.70 7.30
CA ILE A 167 -10.18 -10.12 7.07
C ILE A 167 -9.14 -10.53 8.12
N PHE A 168 -9.54 -11.38 9.05
CA PHE A 168 -8.64 -11.90 10.08
C PHE A 168 -8.08 -13.27 9.63
N MET A 169 -6.76 -13.34 9.58
CA MET A 169 -6.04 -14.55 9.14
C MET A 169 -5.15 -15.08 10.25
N ASP A 170 -5.13 -16.39 10.41
CA ASP A 170 -4.19 -17.09 11.29
C ASP A 170 -3.88 -18.47 10.72
N GLY A 171 -2.64 -18.95 10.93
CA GLY A 171 -2.21 -20.27 10.43
C GLY A 171 -2.38 -20.48 8.91
N GLY A 172 -2.32 -19.40 8.12
CA GLY A 172 -2.48 -19.46 6.66
C GLY A 172 -3.93 -19.53 6.16
N SER A 173 -4.92 -19.43 7.06
CA SER A 173 -6.34 -19.49 6.73
C SER A 173 -7.07 -18.21 7.10
N ILE A 174 -8.10 -17.87 6.33
CA ILE A 174 -9.06 -16.82 6.72
C ILE A 174 -9.98 -17.43 7.78
N LEU A 175 -9.92 -16.88 8.99
CA LEU A 175 -10.74 -17.34 10.12
C LEU A 175 -12.04 -16.55 10.25
N GLU A 176 -12.00 -15.27 9.90
CA GLU A 176 -13.12 -14.37 10.08
C GLU A 176 -13.07 -13.23 9.07
N GLU A 177 -14.23 -12.83 8.56
CA GLU A 177 -14.41 -11.70 7.66
C GLU A 177 -15.66 -10.94 8.09
N ASN A 178 -15.50 -9.67 8.47
CA ASN A 178 -16.58 -8.84 9.01
C ASN A 178 -16.41 -7.36 8.67
N THR A 179 -17.43 -6.57 8.95
CA THR A 179 -17.29 -5.11 9.06
C THR A 179 -16.39 -4.75 10.26
N PRO A 180 -15.73 -3.58 10.26
CA PRO A 180 -14.93 -3.14 11.41
C PRO A 180 -15.72 -3.17 12.73
N ASP A 181 -16.94 -2.67 12.73
CA ASP A 181 -17.74 -2.62 13.95
C ASP A 181 -18.04 -4.02 14.51
N GLU A 182 -18.37 -4.98 13.67
CA GLU A 182 -18.59 -6.37 14.09
C GLU A 182 -17.31 -7.03 14.54
N PHE A 183 -16.22 -6.89 13.79
CA PHE A 183 -14.94 -7.52 14.14
C PHE A 183 -14.41 -7.03 15.48
N PHE A 184 -14.43 -5.71 15.74
CA PHE A 184 -13.89 -5.14 16.98
C PHE A 184 -14.82 -5.24 18.17
N SER A 185 -16.15 -5.35 17.98
CA SER A 185 -17.12 -5.39 19.07
C SER A 185 -17.61 -6.80 19.39
N HIS A 186 -17.76 -7.65 18.36
CA HIS A 186 -18.32 -8.99 18.47
C HIS A 186 -17.52 -10.02 17.66
N PRO A 187 -16.19 -10.18 17.92
CA PRO A 187 -15.38 -11.17 17.20
C PRO A 187 -15.95 -12.57 17.39
N GLN A 188 -16.14 -13.30 16.28
CA GLN A 188 -16.86 -14.59 16.29
C GLN A 188 -15.95 -15.74 16.67
N THR A 189 -14.68 -15.70 16.26
CA THR A 189 -13.75 -16.79 16.54
C THR A 189 -12.99 -16.57 17.86
N LYS A 190 -12.74 -17.65 18.59
CA LYS A 190 -11.94 -17.60 19.83
C LYS A 190 -10.57 -16.96 19.57
N ARG A 191 -9.96 -17.27 18.42
CA ARG A 191 -8.63 -16.75 18.07
C ARG A 191 -8.64 -15.23 17.84
N ALA A 192 -9.69 -14.68 17.21
CA ALA A 192 -9.87 -13.24 17.05
C ALA A 192 -10.10 -12.54 18.40
N GLN A 193 -10.91 -13.16 19.30
CA GLN A 193 -11.12 -12.65 20.65
C GLN A 193 -9.81 -12.57 21.43
N ASP A 194 -9.00 -13.63 21.42
CA ASP A 194 -7.71 -13.68 22.12
C ASP A 194 -6.74 -12.65 21.55
N PHE A 195 -6.73 -12.47 20.22
CA PHE A 195 -5.92 -11.46 19.54
C PHE A 195 -6.30 -10.04 19.97
N LEU A 196 -7.59 -9.70 19.91
CA LEU A 196 -8.06 -8.35 20.29
C LEU A 196 -7.82 -8.06 21.78
N ASN A 197 -8.02 -9.04 22.66
CA ASN A 197 -7.72 -8.89 24.08
C ASN A 197 -6.23 -8.65 24.33
N SER A 198 -5.34 -9.29 23.57
CA SER A 198 -3.90 -9.08 23.72
C SER A 198 -3.45 -7.67 23.33
N ILE A 199 -4.12 -7.05 22.34
CA ILE A 199 -3.83 -5.67 21.92
C ILE A 199 -4.35 -4.63 22.89
N GLN A 200 -5.51 -4.88 23.52
CA GLN A 200 -6.09 -3.96 24.52
C GLN A 200 -5.34 -3.97 25.87
N ALA A 201 -4.52 -4.98 26.11
CA ALA A 201 -3.75 -5.11 27.35
C ALA A 201 -2.40 -4.35 27.31
N HIS A 202 -2.06 -3.76 26.18
CA HIS A 202 -0.86 -2.93 25.97
C HIS A 202 -1.24 -1.50 25.62
#